data_069d5eb259823c6a99610e97be9b5b90
#
_entry.id   069d5eb259823c6a99610e97be9b5b90
#
_cell.length_a   1.000
_cell.length_b   1.000
_cell.length_c   1.000
_cell.angle_alpha   90.00
_cell.angle_beta   90.00
_cell.angle_gamma   90.00
#
_symmetry.space_group_name_H-M   'P 1'
#
loop_
_entity.id
_entity.type
_entity.pdbx_description
1 polymer ?
#
loop_
_entity_poly.entity_id
_entity_poly.type
_entity_poly.pdbx_seq_one_letter_code
_entity_poly.pdbx_strand_id
1 'polypeptide(L)'
;GTAVEVDGVRIGNNGSFGNMNGVDTRNITVADIESVEVITGVPSAEYGDLNSGMVKVHTRKGKTPWNILLSINPRTEQVSFSKGLDLGNDKGVININGEWTKATQKLVSPYSSYTRRGFSAGYSNTFRNVLRFDIGVTGNIGGMNTKDDPDAYSGEYNKVRDNVFRTNTSLAWLLNKSWITNLKFDASVYYNDNNSHAHTFYSYASEQPAVHATEEGYFMANKLPYTYFADQIIDSKELDYAASLKYEWNRRFKTVNSNLKAGVQWKATGNVGEGEYYKDPSLAPNGYRPRPYTTYPYMHNVSLYAEESLSFPVGNTMLRLMAGVRWEHLFIKGTKYKNLNTLSPRFNARWQLNEHIAIRGGWRTTEKLPSFYTLYPKQEYRDIQTFGFSYNKIESSYIYYSQPYTLLHNENLRWQRNQNSELGIDVHIARTRISLVGYFNRTKLPYKYASTYTPFSYDVLQLPDGFTMPTNPQINVDNQTGMVYIRDNASSYWTPMDVKVTDQTFVKSTSPDNGMDVIRRGAEMIVDFPEITPIRTQFRLDASYAYTKYIDNSLSYYYQNGWSHTSLANRSYQYVGIYANGDNLSTTAN
;
A
#
# COMPACT_ATOMS: atom_id res chain seq x y z
N GLY A 1 3.74 -5.52 3.72
CA GLY A 1 3.45 -5.25 5.12
C GLY A 1 2.61 -6.36 5.75
N THR A 2 2.42 -6.31 7.06
CA THR A 2 1.52 -7.19 7.80
C THR A 2 0.08 -6.88 7.44
N ALA A 3 -0.74 -7.89 7.19
CA ALA A 3 -2.17 -7.72 6.96
C ALA A 3 -2.88 -7.44 8.28
N VAL A 4 -3.88 -6.56 8.27
CA VAL A 4 -4.71 -6.27 9.45
C VAL A 4 -6.17 -6.52 9.10
N GLU A 5 -6.87 -7.20 9.98
CA GLU A 5 -8.30 -7.51 9.87
C GLU A 5 -9.02 -7.10 11.15
N VAL A 6 -10.18 -6.48 11.04
CA VAL A 6 -11.03 -6.12 12.16
C VAL A 6 -12.39 -6.78 11.94
N ASP A 7 -12.78 -7.68 12.84
CA ASP A 7 -14.03 -8.47 12.77
C ASP A 7 -14.31 -9.12 11.41
N GLY A 8 -13.26 -9.66 10.78
CA GLY A 8 -13.35 -10.31 9.47
C GLY A 8 -13.25 -9.35 8.29
N VAL A 9 -13.20 -8.04 8.51
CA VAL A 9 -12.96 -7.05 7.45
C VAL A 9 -11.47 -6.74 7.36
N ARG A 10 -10.86 -7.09 6.23
CA ARG A 10 -9.48 -6.72 5.97
C ARG A 10 -9.36 -5.23 5.67
N ILE A 11 -8.47 -4.54 6.35
CA ILE A 11 -8.16 -3.15 6.04
C ILE A 11 -7.41 -3.12 4.71
N GLY A 12 -7.98 -2.44 3.72
CA GLY A 12 -7.43 -2.33 2.37
C GLY A 12 -6.17 -1.48 2.33
N ASN A 13 -5.28 -1.77 1.37
CA ASN A 13 -4.14 -0.94 1.01
C ASN A 13 -3.62 -1.23 -0.41
N ASN A 14 -4.31 -2.07 -1.16
CA ASN A 14 -3.92 -2.43 -2.53
C ASN A 14 -4.49 -1.46 -3.57
N GLY A 15 -5.66 -0.91 -3.33
CA GLY A 15 -6.33 0.06 -4.21
C GLY A 15 -5.95 1.51 -3.95
N SER A 16 -5.16 1.78 -2.91
CA SER A 16 -4.75 3.14 -2.55
C SER A 16 -3.63 3.65 -3.45
N PHE A 17 -3.75 4.90 -3.88
CA PHE A 17 -2.67 5.68 -4.49
C PHE A 17 -2.16 6.79 -3.56
N GLY A 18 -2.70 6.87 -2.34
CA GLY A 18 -2.35 7.90 -1.37
C GLY A 18 -0.94 7.73 -0.78
N ASN A 19 -0.51 8.72 -0.01
CA ASN A 19 0.83 8.82 0.58
C ASN A 19 1.09 7.82 1.72
N MET A 20 0.15 6.92 2.01
CA MET A 20 0.23 5.98 3.12
C MET A 20 0.84 4.67 2.66
N ASN A 21 2.06 4.39 3.11
CA ASN A 21 2.70 3.09 2.92
C ASN A 21 2.25 2.12 4.00
N GLY A 22 1.38 1.16 3.64
CA GLY A 22 0.91 0.11 4.53
C GLY A 22 -0.49 0.36 5.09
N VAL A 23 -0.88 -0.46 6.07
CA VAL A 23 -2.20 -0.40 6.70
C VAL A 23 -2.21 0.68 7.78
N ASP A 24 -3.17 1.60 7.73
CA ASP A 24 -3.36 2.60 8.76
C ASP A 24 -4.15 2.03 9.95
N THR A 25 -3.44 1.79 11.05
CA THR A 25 -4.03 1.29 12.29
C THR A 25 -4.65 2.37 13.17
N ARG A 26 -4.47 3.66 12.86
CA ARG A 26 -5.08 4.76 13.60
C ARG A 26 -6.61 4.74 13.50
N ASN A 27 -7.15 4.08 12.49
CA ASN A 27 -8.58 3.89 12.26
C ASN A 27 -9.19 2.68 12.99
N ILE A 28 -8.51 2.17 14.03
CA ILE A 28 -9.00 1.10 14.91
C ILE A 28 -9.29 1.71 16.27
N THR A 29 -10.53 1.62 16.71
CA THR A 29 -10.98 2.11 18.02
C THR A 29 -10.46 1.19 19.13
N VAL A 30 -9.52 1.67 19.93
CA VAL A 30 -8.83 0.85 20.92
C VAL A 30 -9.75 0.43 22.08
N ALA A 31 -10.66 1.31 22.47
CA ALA A 31 -11.56 1.09 23.61
C ALA A 31 -12.57 -0.06 23.39
N ASP A 32 -12.82 -0.44 22.14
CA ASP A 32 -13.76 -1.51 21.77
C ASP A 32 -13.07 -2.86 21.51
N ILE A 33 -11.75 -2.92 21.66
CA ILE A 33 -11.00 -4.16 21.41
C ILE A 33 -11.24 -5.15 22.56
N GLU A 34 -11.66 -6.36 22.22
CA GLU A 34 -11.73 -7.50 23.12
C GLU A 34 -10.41 -8.27 23.13
N SER A 35 -9.90 -8.56 21.91
CA SER A 35 -8.66 -9.32 21.76
C SER A 35 -7.93 -8.95 20.46
N VAL A 36 -6.62 -9.15 20.48
CA VAL A 36 -5.75 -9.05 19.31
C VAL A 36 -5.03 -10.37 19.13
N GLU A 37 -5.21 -10.99 17.99
CA GLU A 37 -4.51 -12.20 17.59
C GLU A 37 -3.41 -11.84 16.56
N VAL A 38 -2.16 -12.20 16.86
CA VAL A 38 -1.03 -12.00 15.97
C VAL A 38 -0.58 -13.34 15.41
N ILE A 39 -0.71 -13.51 14.10
CA ILE A 39 -0.32 -14.72 13.38
C ILE A 39 1.01 -14.47 12.68
N THR A 40 2.11 -14.96 13.24
CA THR A 40 3.46 -14.79 12.71
C THR A 40 3.96 -15.99 11.93
N GLY A 41 3.46 -17.20 12.24
CA GLY A 41 3.88 -18.45 11.62
C GLY A 41 3.15 -18.79 10.33
N VAL A 42 2.70 -20.05 10.20
CA VAL A 42 1.96 -20.54 9.05
C VAL A 42 0.45 -20.33 9.26
N PRO A 43 -0.16 -19.29 8.69
CA PRO A 43 -1.61 -19.05 8.81
C PRO A 43 -2.41 -20.09 8.01
N SER A 44 -3.68 -20.28 8.37
CA SER A 44 -4.63 -21.11 7.62
C SER A 44 -4.69 -20.74 6.14
N ALA A 45 -4.99 -21.72 5.27
CA ALA A 45 -5.19 -21.53 3.83
C ALA A 45 -6.35 -20.58 3.50
N GLU A 46 -7.23 -20.33 4.46
CA GLU A 46 -8.29 -19.32 4.38
C GLU A 46 -7.75 -17.91 4.06
N TYR A 47 -6.53 -17.60 4.51
CA TYR A 47 -5.94 -16.26 4.36
C TYR A 47 -4.97 -16.19 3.18
N GLY A 48 -5.27 -15.34 2.21
CA GLY A 48 -4.43 -15.02 1.04
C GLY A 48 -3.81 -13.63 1.09
N ASP A 49 -3.05 -13.27 0.06
CA ASP A 49 -2.42 -11.95 -0.12
C ASP A 49 -1.59 -11.51 1.11
N LEU A 50 -0.74 -12.42 1.61
CA LEU A 50 0.08 -12.20 2.80
C LEU A 50 1.56 -12.08 2.45
N ASN A 51 2.23 -11.11 3.08
CA ASN A 51 3.68 -10.98 2.98
C ASN A 51 4.39 -11.65 4.17
N SER A 52 4.17 -11.19 5.39
CA SER A 52 4.87 -11.67 6.58
C SER A 52 3.95 -12.33 7.60
N GLY A 53 2.88 -11.70 7.96
CA GLY A 53 1.95 -12.18 8.98
C GLY A 53 0.61 -11.46 8.91
N MET A 54 -0.21 -11.66 9.93
CA MET A 54 -1.53 -11.09 10.02
C MET A 54 -1.85 -10.69 11.46
N VAL A 55 -2.50 -9.55 11.64
CA VAL A 55 -3.07 -9.12 12.91
C VAL A 55 -4.58 -9.14 12.77
N LYS A 56 -5.25 -9.86 13.66
CA LYS A 56 -6.71 -9.89 13.74
C LYS A 56 -7.14 -9.18 15.01
N VAL A 57 -8.03 -8.23 14.84
CA VAL A 57 -8.62 -7.47 15.94
C VAL A 57 -10.07 -7.89 16.08
N HIS A 58 -10.46 -8.29 17.26
CA HIS A 58 -11.83 -8.63 17.60
C HIS A 58 -12.40 -7.57 18.50
N THR A 59 -13.55 -7.01 18.12
CA THR A 59 -14.28 -6.06 18.95
C THR A 59 -15.17 -6.78 19.95
N ARG A 60 -15.50 -6.10 21.04
CA ARG A 60 -16.36 -6.65 22.11
C ARG A 60 -17.76 -6.91 21.58
N LYS A 61 -18.24 -8.12 21.82
CA LYS A 61 -19.58 -8.57 21.46
C LYS A 61 -20.29 -9.11 22.70
N GLY A 62 -21.61 -8.99 22.70
CA GLY A 62 -22.42 -9.49 23.81
C GLY A 62 -22.78 -8.42 24.81
N LYS A 63 -23.50 -8.82 25.86
CA LYS A 63 -23.95 -7.93 26.94
C LYS A 63 -22.77 -7.43 27.77
N THR A 64 -22.60 -6.11 27.81
CA THR A 64 -21.56 -5.46 28.63
C THR A 64 -22.15 -4.26 29.39
N PRO A 65 -21.62 -3.92 30.58
CA PRO A 65 -21.99 -2.68 31.25
C PRO A 65 -21.54 -1.48 30.43
N TRP A 66 -21.94 -0.28 30.84
CA TRP A 66 -21.34 0.96 30.34
C TRP A 66 -19.84 0.94 30.67
N ASN A 67 -19.03 1.18 29.66
CA ASN A 67 -17.61 1.40 29.81
C ASN A 67 -17.29 2.80 29.27
N ILE A 68 -16.73 3.65 30.11
CA ILE A 68 -16.27 4.99 29.76
C ILE A 68 -14.78 5.02 30.03
N LEU A 69 -14.00 5.36 29.02
CA LEU A 69 -12.56 5.52 29.10
C LEU A 69 -12.19 6.97 28.83
N LEU A 70 -11.50 7.57 29.79
CA LEU A 70 -10.83 8.86 29.65
C LEU A 70 -9.33 8.61 29.76
N SER A 71 -8.59 8.93 28.71
CA SER A 71 -7.13 8.79 28.68
C SER A 71 -6.50 10.10 28.25
N ILE A 72 -5.65 10.65 29.08
CA ILE A 72 -4.92 11.89 28.83
C ILE A 72 -3.45 11.62 29.08
N ASN A 73 -2.64 11.82 28.07
CA ASN A 73 -1.20 11.83 28.17
C ASN A 73 -0.65 13.02 27.36
N PRO A 74 0.64 13.36 27.48
CA PRO A 74 1.18 14.56 26.86
C PRO A 74 0.95 14.66 25.35
N ARG A 75 0.76 13.52 24.64
CA ARG A 75 0.60 13.49 23.18
C ARG A 75 -0.79 13.11 22.73
N THR A 76 -1.62 12.54 23.61
CA THR A 76 -2.91 11.97 23.21
C THR A 76 -3.98 12.28 24.24
N GLU A 77 -5.09 12.79 23.77
CA GLU A 77 -6.35 12.96 24.49
C GLU A 77 -7.38 12.02 23.89
N GLN A 78 -8.03 11.20 24.71
CA GLN A 78 -9.02 10.23 24.24
C GLN A 78 -10.19 10.15 25.20
N VAL A 79 -11.39 10.17 24.63
CA VAL A 79 -12.63 9.87 25.35
C VAL A 79 -13.37 8.83 24.56
N SER A 80 -13.81 7.76 25.21
CA SER A 80 -14.64 6.76 24.56
C SER A 80 -15.70 6.21 25.49
N PHE A 81 -16.78 5.71 24.90
CA PHE A 81 -17.83 4.99 25.62
C PHE A 81 -18.25 3.75 24.83
N SER A 82 -18.65 2.70 25.53
CA SER A 82 -19.22 1.51 24.90
C SER A 82 -20.27 0.86 25.79
N LYS A 83 -21.21 0.15 25.13
CA LYS A 83 -22.30 -0.58 25.78
C LYS A 83 -22.77 -1.75 24.95
N GLY A 84 -22.97 -2.90 25.60
CA GLY A 84 -23.67 -4.04 25.04
C GLY A 84 -25.08 -4.16 25.64
N LEU A 85 -26.11 -3.94 24.83
CA LEU A 85 -27.51 -3.96 25.19
C LEU A 85 -28.11 -5.33 24.85
N ASP A 86 -28.48 -6.10 25.87
CA ASP A 86 -29.24 -7.34 25.71
C ASP A 86 -30.72 -6.98 25.49
N LEU A 87 -31.26 -7.41 24.37
CA LEU A 87 -32.65 -7.13 24.01
C LEU A 87 -33.64 -8.08 24.71
N GLY A 88 -33.14 -9.05 25.46
CA GLY A 88 -33.95 -10.05 26.16
C GLY A 88 -34.71 -11.00 25.23
N ASN A 89 -35.30 -12.05 25.79
CA ASN A 89 -36.17 -12.99 25.06
C ASN A 89 -35.54 -13.54 23.77
N ASP A 90 -34.24 -13.88 23.79
CA ASP A 90 -33.48 -14.39 22.64
C ASP A 90 -33.48 -13.49 21.40
N LYS A 91 -33.73 -12.19 21.60
CA LYS A 91 -33.71 -11.18 20.51
C LYS A 91 -32.29 -10.69 20.17
N GLY A 92 -31.28 -11.21 20.84
CA GLY A 92 -29.89 -10.86 20.58
C GLY A 92 -29.39 -9.65 21.35
N VAL A 93 -28.22 -9.16 20.93
CA VAL A 93 -27.48 -8.09 21.60
C VAL A 93 -27.13 -7.00 20.59
N ILE A 94 -27.29 -5.73 20.97
CA ILE A 94 -26.79 -4.59 20.23
C ILE A 94 -25.56 -4.05 20.98
N ASN A 95 -24.44 -3.92 20.29
CA ASN A 95 -23.23 -3.26 20.79
C ASN A 95 -23.10 -1.89 20.13
N ILE A 96 -22.82 -0.87 20.92
CA ILE A 96 -22.54 0.49 20.45
C ILE A 96 -21.24 0.99 21.06
N ASN A 97 -20.50 1.75 20.29
CA ASN A 97 -19.27 2.41 20.73
C ASN A 97 -19.17 3.78 20.08
N GLY A 98 -18.59 4.73 20.82
CA GLY A 98 -18.22 6.05 20.34
C GLY A 98 -16.89 6.47 20.91
N GLU A 99 -16.05 7.13 20.12
CA GLU A 99 -14.71 7.56 20.49
C GLU A 99 -14.38 8.90 19.88
N TRP A 100 -13.73 9.75 20.65
CA TRP A 100 -13.01 10.91 20.17
C TRP A 100 -11.56 10.83 20.62
N THR A 101 -10.63 11.04 19.67
CA THR A 101 -9.19 11.03 19.93
C THR A 101 -8.52 12.18 19.22
N LYS A 102 -7.64 12.89 19.92
CA LYS A 102 -6.73 13.86 19.34
C LYS A 102 -5.30 13.48 19.73
N ALA A 103 -4.42 13.47 18.76
CA ALA A 103 -3.00 13.17 18.98
C ALA A 103 -2.11 14.23 18.34
N THR A 104 -1.01 14.59 19.00
CA THR A 104 0.01 15.50 18.49
C THR A 104 1.30 14.73 18.26
N GLN A 105 1.97 14.99 17.15
CA GLN A 105 3.21 14.30 16.81
C GLN A 105 4.38 14.74 17.70
N LYS A 106 4.48 16.03 17.94
CA LYS A 106 5.55 16.63 18.76
C LYS A 106 4.94 17.58 19.79
N LEU A 107 5.40 17.50 21.04
CA LEU A 107 4.96 18.40 22.11
C LEU A 107 5.41 19.85 21.91
N VAL A 108 6.62 20.02 21.35
CA VAL A 108 7.21 21.34 21.07
C VAL A 108 6.62 21.98 19.81
N SER A 109 5.87 21.23 19.00
CA SER A 109 5.20 21.70 17.78
C SER A 109 3.80 21.12 17.71
N PRO A 110 2.83 21.67 18.46
CA PRO A 110 1.46 21.18 18.51
C PRO A 110 0.67 21.43 17.22
N TYR A 111 1.29 22.06 16.23
CA TYR A 111 0.69 22.43 14.95
C TYR A 111 0.43 21.23 14.04
N SER A 112 1.11 20.09 14.30
CA SER A 112 0.82 18.81 13.64
C SER A 112 -0.02 17.94 14.55
N SER A 113 -1.29 17.76 14.18
CA SER A 113 -2.23 16.97 14.97
C SER A 113 -3.06 16.02 14.11
N TYR A 114 -3.42 14.90 14.69
CA TYR A 114 -4.39 13.95 14.16
C TYR A 114 -5.63 13.97 15.05
N THR A 115 -6.81 14.07 14.44
CA THR A 115 -8.08 14.01 15.17
C THR A 115 -8.96 12.94 14.55
N ARG A 116 -9.60 12.14 15.39
CA ARG A 116 -10.51 11.08 14.97
C ARG A 116 -11.77 11.07 15.81
N ARG A 117 -12.90 10.83 15.15
CA ARG A 117 -14.20 10.52 15.75
C ARG A 117 -14.62 9.16 15.24
N GLY A 118 -14.57 8.17 16.12
CA GLY A 118 -14.94 6.79 15.83
C GLY A 118 -16.33 6.48 16.34
N PHE A 119 -17.05 5.64 15.61
CA PHE A 119 -18.29 5.03 16.08
C PHE A 119 -18.40 3.61 15.55
N SER A 120 -19.05 2.75 16.32
CA SER A 120 -19.44 1.42 15.86
C SER A 120 -20.82 1.06 16.38
N ALA A 121 -21.54 0.29 15.58
CA ALA A 121 -22.78 -0.34 15.97
C ALA A 121 -22.81 -1.76 15.42
N GLY A 122 -23.20 -2.72 16.23
CA GLY A 122 -23.29 -4.12 15.82
C GLY A 122 -24.50 -4.81 16.44
N TYR A 123 -25.05 -5.77 15.72
CA TYR A 123 -26.09 -6.66 16.23
C TYR A 123 -25.64 -8.10 16.05
N SER A 124 -25.80 -8.89 17.11
CA SER A 124 -25.49 -10.32 17.14
C SER A 124 -26.65 -11.10 17.72
N ASN A 125 -27.04 -12.18 17.05
CA ASN A 125 -28.05 -13.11 17.56
C ASN A 125 -27.75 -14.54 17.12
N THR A 126 -28.21 -15.53 17.90
CA THR A 126 -28.19 -16.94 17.53
C THR A 126 -29.61 -17.48 17.56
N PHE A 127 -30.22 -17.58 16.39
CA PHE A 127 -31.60 -18.04 16.22
C PHE A 127 -31.68 -19.55 16.42
N ARG A 128 -32.52 -19.98 17.36
CA ARG A 128 -32.81 -21.40 17.68
C ARG A 128 -31.53 -22.21 17.93
N ASN A 129 -30.45 -21.61 18.39
CA ASN A 129 -29.12 -22.23 18.59
C ASN A 129 -28.54 -22.89 17.32
N VAL A 130 -29.02 -22.53 16.13
CA VAL A 130 -28.62 -23.13 14.86
C VAL A 130 -28.03 -22.10 13.90
N LEU A 131 -28.60 -20.90 13.82
CA LEU A 131 -28.18 -19.86 12.91
C LEU A 131 -27.66 -18.65 13.68
N ARG A 132 -26.36 -18.45 13.65
CA ARG A 132 -25.73 -17.24 14.18
C ARG A 132 -25.67 -16.17 13.10
N PHE A 133 -26.18 -14.99 13.43
CA PHE A 133 -26.15 -13.80 12.60
C PHE A 133 -25.44 -12.68 13.32
N ASP A 134 -24.44 -12.10 12.65
CA ASP A 134 -23.72 -10.92 13.12
C ASP A 134 -23.73 -9.88 11.99
N ILE A 135 -24.05 -8.62 12.29
CA ILE A 135 -23.89 -7.49 11.40
C ILE A 135 -23.25 -6.35 12.18
N GLY A 136 -22.31 -5.65 11.54
CA GLY A 136 -21.58 -4.54 12.14
C GLY A 136 -21.34 -3.41 11.15
N VAL A 137 -21.36 -2.19 11.67
CA VAL A 137 -20.96 -0.96 10.97
C VAL A 137 -19.98 -0.22 11.85
N THR A 138 -18.87 0.20 11.27
CA THR A 138 -17.86 1.02 11.96
C THR A 138 -17.51 2.20 11.06
N GLY A 139 -17.47 3.40 11.64
CA GLY A 139 -17.04 4.60 10.95
C GLY A 139 -15.97 5.34 11.77
N ASN A 140 -14.99 5.88 11.08
CA ASN A 140 -13.99 6.78 11.62
C ASN A 140 -13.95 8.03 10.73
N ILE A 141 -14.14 9.20 11.33
CA ILE A 141 -14.14 10.49 10.64
C ILE A 141 -13.05 11.35 11.27
N GLY A 142 -12.15 11.86 10.44
CA GLY A 142 -11.08 12.68 10.94
C GLY A 142 -9.98 12.94 9.94
N GLY A 143 -8.77 13.05 10.44
CA GLY A 143 -7.61 13.25 9.61
C GLY A 143 -6.49 13.98 10.31
N MET A 144 -5.50 14.36 9.55
CA MET A 144 -4.29 15.02 9.98
C MET A 144 -4.27 16.48 9.52
N ASN A 145 -3.81 17.34 10.38
CA ASN A 145 -3.54 18.74 10.05
C ASN A 145 -2.09 19.03 10.43
N THR A 146 -1.27 19.25 9.42
CA THR A 146 0.11 19.65 9.58
C THR A 146 0.22 21.10 9.12
N LYS A 147 0.62 21.97 10.04
CA LYS A 147 0.91 23.37 9.76
C LYS A 147 2.33 23.65 10.21
N ASP A 148 2.96 24.60 9.59
CA ASP A 148 4.19 25.14 10.12
C ASP A 148 3.95 25.97 11.39
N ASP A 149 5.02 26.18 12.12
CA ASP A 149 5.00 27.09 13.25
C ASP A 149 4.57 28.48 12.74
N PRO A 150 3.55 29.11 13.36
CA PRO A 150 3.15 30.47 12.99
C PRO A 150 4.29 31.48 13.01
N ASP A 151 5.28 31.29 13.89
CA ASP A 151 6.46 32.15 13.98
C ASP A 151 7.46 31.89 12.85
N ALA A 152 7.33 30.80 12.08
CA ALA A 152 8.15 30.55 10.89
C ALA A 152 7.68 31.34 9.66
N TYR A 153 6.49 31.91 9.69
CA TYR A 153 5.88 32.74 8.63
C TYR A 153 5.83 32.08 7.25
N SER A 154 5.95 30.75 7.17
CA SER A 154 5.95 30.04 5.88
C SER A 154 4.57 30.01 5.23
N GLY A 155 3.52 29.98 6.03
CA GLY A 155 2.13 29.86 5.57
C GLY A 155 1.75 28.48 5.01
N GLU A 156 2.69 27.54 4.96
CA GLU A 156 2.47 26.20 4.40
C GLU A 156 1.61 25.32 5.32
N TYR A 157 0.82 24.44 4.71
CA TYR A 157 0.08 23.43 5.45
C TYR A 157 -0.21 22.19 4.60
N ASN A 158 -0.44 21.07 5.28
CA ASN A 158 -1.00 19.88 4.68
C ASN A 158 -2.16 19.36 5.54
N LYS A 159 -3.35 19.32 4.97
CA LYS A 159 -4.56 18.79 5.60
C LYS A 159 -4.93 17.48 4.93
N VAL A 160 -5.01 16.43 5.71
CA VAL A 160 -5.45 15.11 5.25
C VAL A 160 -6.79 14.80 5.90
N ARG A 161 -7.84 14.68 5.09
CA ARG A 161 -9.09 14.04 5.49
C ARG A 161 -8.89 12.54 5.35
N ASP A 162 -9.20 11.79 6.39
CA ASP A 162 -9.04 10.34 6.43
C ASP A 162 -10.30 9.74 7.08
N ASN A 163 -11.30 9.46 6.26
CA ASN A 163 -12.57 8.89 6.68
C ASN A 163 -12.64 7.43 6.25
N VAL A 164 -12.87 6.54 7.20
CA VAL A 164 -12.95 5.10 6.96
C VAL A 164 -14.29 4.56 7.41
N PHE A 165 -14.96 3.82 6.54
CA PHE A 165 -16.20 3.11 6.83
C PHE A 165 -16.04 1.64 6.54
N ARG A 166 -16.52 0.81 7.45
CA ARG A 166 -16.51 -0.65 7.32
C ARG A 166 -17.87 -1.19 7.70
N THR A 167 -18.35 -2.14 6.92
CA THR A 167 -19.50 -2.95 7.28
C THR A 167 -19.21 -4.40 7.03
N ASN A 168 -19.70 -5.26 7.89
CA ASN A 168 -19.57 -6.69 7.79
C ASN A 168 -20.88 -7.38 8.15
N THR A 169 -21.15 -8.48 7.48
CA THR A 169 -22.27 -9.37 7.77
C THR A 169 -21.72 -10.79 7.80
N SER A 170 -22.08 -11.54 8.82
CA SER A 170 -21.70 -12.95 8.98
C SER A 170 -22.91 -13.79 9.33
N LEU A 171 -23.08 -14.87 8.59
CA LEU A 171 -24.09 -15.91 8.81
C LEU A 171 -23.37 -17.24 9.03
N ALA A 172 -23.47 -17.82 10.22
CA ALA A 172 -22.90 -19.11 10.51
C ALA A 172 -24.03 -20.12 10.83
N TRP A 173 -24.19 -21.10 9.96
CA TRP A 173 -25.19 -22.13 10.08
C TRP A 173 -24.58 -23.38 10.72
N LEU A 174 -24.93 -23.63 11.99
CA LEU A 174 -24.45 -24.75 12.81
C LEU A 174 -25.28 -25.99 12.53
N LEU A 175 -24.99 -26.68 11.42
CA LEU A 175 -25.78 -27.79 10.91
C LEU A 175 -25.54 -29.10 11.67
N ASN A 176 -24.32 -29.34 12.08
CA ASN A 176 -23.85 -30.52 12.80
C ASN A 176 -24.35 -31.87 12.21
N LYS A 177 -24.37 -31.98 10.87
CA LYS A 177 -24.74 -33.19 10.14
C LYS A 177 -23.52 -34.10 9.90
N SER A 178 -23.75 -35.34 9.46
CA SER A 178 -22.67 -36.30 9.20
C SER A 178 -21.65 -35.81 8.17
N TRP A 179 -22.06 -35.00 7.23
CA TRP A 179 -21.27 -34.48 6.10
C TRP A 179 -20.88 -33.00 6.22
N ILE A 180 -21.43 -32.26 7.18
CA ILE A 180 -21.12 -30.85 7.42
C ILE A 180 -21.34 -30.50 8.89
N THR A 181 -20.40 -29.80 9.49
CA THR A 181 -20.56 -29.28 10.84
C THR A 181 -21.07 -27.83 10.78
N ASN A 182 -20.47 -27.00 9.96
CA ASN A 182 -20.76 -25.57 9.90
C ASN A 182 -20.66 -25.07 8.45
N LEU A 183 -21.59 -24.21 8.07
CA LEU A 183 -21.52 -23.43 6.84
C LEU A 183 -21.55 -21.96 7.21
N LYS A 184 -20.54 -21.20 6.78
CA LYS A 184 -20.43 -19.80 7.11
C LYS A 184 -20.35 -18.94 5.85
N PHE A 185 -21.18 -17.91 5.79
CA PHE A 185 -21.14 -16.87 4.78
C PHE A 185 -20.71 -15.54 5.44
N ASP A 186 -19.70 -14.90 4.88
CA ASP A 186 -19.26 -13.57 5.30
C ASP A 186 -19.30 -12.62 4.10
N ALA A 187 -19.75 -11.39 4.32
CA ALA A 187 -19.69 -10.31 3.34
C ALA A 187 -19.22 -9.03 4.03
N SER A 188 -18.44 -8.23 3.33
CA SER A 188 -17.94 -6.96 3.87
C SER A 188 -17.72 -5.91 2.79
N VAL A 189 -17.81 -4.65 3.23
CA VAL A 189 -17.43 -3.47 2.45
C VAL A 189 -16.46 -2.65 3.30
N TYR A 190 -15.38 -2.22 2.68
CA TYR A 190 -14.42 -1.28 3.24
C TYR A 190 -14.32 -0.08 2.31
N TYR A 191 -14.46 1.12 2.85
CA TYR A 191 -14.32 2.38 2.13
C TYR A 191 -13.37 3.29 2.89
N ASN A 192 -12.37 3.82 2.19
CA ASN A 192 -11.41 4.78 2.75
C ASN A 192 -11.36 6.02 1.86
N ASP A 193 -11.88 7.14 2.37
CA ASP A 193 -11.80 8.46 1.75
C ASP A 193 -10.60 9.21 2.32
N ASN A 194 -9.48 9.11 1.62
CA ASN A 194 -8.23 9.80 1.95
C ASN A 194 -7.99 10.95 0.97
N ASN A 195 -8.18 12.18 1.44
CA ASN A 195 -7.98 13.39 0.65
C ASN A 195 -6.91 14.26 1.31
N SER A 196 -5.79 14.43 0.62
CA SER A 196 -4.69 15.30 1.04
C SER A 196 -4.76 16.62 0.29
N HIS A 197 -4.71 17.73 1.02
CA HIS A 197 -4.62 19.08 0.49
C HIS A 197 -3.32 19.73 1.02
N ALA A 198 -2.32 19.82 0.16
CA ALA A 198 -1.05 20.48 0.44
C ALA A 198 -1.04 21.89 -0.18
N HIS A 199 -0.82 22.89 0.66
CA HIS A 199 -0.59 24.28 0.28
C HIS A 199 0.91 24.56 0.46
N THR A 200 1.64 24.62 -0.65
CA THR A 200 3.10 24.64 -0.66
C THR A 200 3.63 25.92 -1.30
N PHE A 201 4.63 26.50 -0.68
CA PHE A 201 5.35 27.66 -1.21
C PHE A 201 6.42 27.23 -2.20
N TYR A 202 6.41 27.84 -3.36
CA TYR A 202 7.42 27.66 -4.40
C TYR A 202 8.20 28.95 -4.60
N SER A 203 9.52 28.85 -4.57
CA SER A 203 10.46 29.85 -5.01
C SER A 203 11.30 29.24 -6.13
N TYR A 204 11.77 30.00 -7.06
CA TYR A 204 12.46 29.58 -8.28
C TYR A 204 11.50 28.96 -9.30
N ALA A 205 10.63 29.77 -9.86
CA ALA A 205 9.82 29.38 -10.98
C ALA A 205 10.71 29.14 -12.20
N SER A 206 10.66 27.94 -12.76
CA SER A 206 11.20 27.62 -14.07
C SER A 206 10.07 27.56 -15.08
N GLU A 207 10.37 27.88 -16.33
CA GLU A 207 9.42 27.67 -17.40
C GLU A 207 9.21 26.18 -17.64
N GLN A 208 7.99 25.80 -18.01
CA GLN A 208 7.59 24.42 -18.19
C GLN A 208 6.49 24.29 -19.23
N PRO A 209 6.31 23.12 -19.82
CA PRO A 209 5.13 22.84 -20.63
C PRO A 209 3.85 23.03 -19.82
N ALA A 210 2.80 23.48 -20.49
CA ALA A 210 1.50 23.60 -19.84
C ALA A 210 1.00 22.25 -19.32
N VAL A 211 0.31 22.25 -18.17
CA VAL A 211 -0.21 21.03 -17.52
C VAL A 211 -1.21 20.25 -18.39
N HIS A 212 -1.82 20.89 -19.37
CA HIS A 212 -2.74 20.25 -20.32
C HIS A 212 -2.03 19.64 -21.54
N ALA A 213 -0.70 19.76 -21.66
CA ALA A 213 0.10 19.07 -22.67
C ALA A 213 0.17 17.56 -22.38
N THR A 214 -0.97 16.89 -22.50
CA THR A 214 -1.15 15.47 -22.17
C THR A 214 -1.09 14.57 -23.40
N GLU A 215 -1.04 15.15 -24.60
CA GLU A 215 -0.87 14.47 -25.88
C GLU A 215 0.48 14.82 -26.50
N GLU A 216 0.87 14.05 -27.53
CA GLU A 216 2.09 14.33 -28.25
C GLU A 216 1.95 15.63 -29.06
N GLY A 217 2.94 16.52 -28.93
CA GLY A 217 2.93 17.78 -29.67
C GLY A 217 3.91 18.80 -29.11
N TYR A 218 3.90 20.00 -29.71
CA TYR A 218 4.76 21.12 -29.34
C TYR A 218 3.95 22.18 -28.61
N PHE A 219 4.41 22.56 -27.43
CA PHE A 219 3.70 23.47 -26.54
C PHE A 219 4.60 24.61 -26.07
N MET A 220 4.02 25.78 -25.99
CA MET A 220 4.68 26.91 -25.35
C MET A 220 4.77 26.68 -23.85
N ALA A 221 5.89 27.02 -23.26
CA ALA A 221 6.10 26.96 -21.82
C ALA A 221 5.09 27.81 -21.07
N ASN A 222 4.64 27.32 -19.93
CA ASN A 222 3.86 28.08 -18.98
C ASN A 222 4.82 28.88 -18.07
N LYS A 223 4.63 30.20 -17.99
CA LYS A 223 5.47 31.07 -17.17
C LYS A 223 4.89 31.17 -15.77
N LEU A 224 5.60 30.58 -14.81
CA LEU A 224 5.22 30.65 -13.40
C LEU A 224 5.71 31.94 -12.75
N PRO A 225 5.00 32.49 -11.73
CA PRO A 225 5.50 33.56 -10.91
C PRO A 225 6.82 33.19 -10.21
N TYR A 226 7.69 34.16 -9.90
CA TYR A 226 8.95 33.88 -9.21
C TYR A 226 8.75 33.22 -7.84
N THR A 227 7.72 33.68 -7.11
CA THR A 227 7.29 33.12 -5.85
C THR A 227 5.78 32.97 -5.85
N TYR A 228 5.27 31.83 -5.43
CA TYR A 228 3.84 31.58 -5.38
C TYR A 228 3.50 30.43 -4.43
N PHE A 229 2.24 30.37 -4.03
CA PHE A 229 1.67 29.18 -3.38
C PHE A 229 0.87 28.37 -4.38
N ALA A 230 0.96 27.07 -4.27
CA ALA A 230 0.11 26.17 -5.05
C ALA A 230 -0.56 25.12 -4.16
N ASP A 231 -1.80 24.81 -4.51
CA ASP A 231 -2.65 23.86 -3.80
C ASP A 231 -2.73 22.53 -4.55
N GLN A 232 -1.99 21.55 -4.07
CA GLN A 232 -2.08 20.17 -4.59
C GLN A 232 -3.14 19.40 -3.85
N ILE A 233 -3.98 18.70 -4.60
CA ILE A 233 -4.98 17.75 -4.09
C ILE A 233 -4.59 16.34 -4.51
N ILE A 234 -4.66 15.41 -3.55
CA ILE A 234 -4.59 13.97 -3.82
C ILE A 234 -5.85 13.36 -3.22
N ASP A 235 -6.84 13.07 -4.05
CA ASP A 235 -8.12 12.49 -3.66
C ASP A 235 -8.13 11.00 -3.99
N SER A 236 -7.92 10.16 -2.97
CA SER A 236 -7.90 8.70 -3.07
C SER A 236 -9.07 8.12 -2.29
N LYS A 237 -9.96 7.42 -2.96
CA LYS A 237 -11.14 6.77 -2.38
C LYS A 237 -11.10 5.28 -2.67
N GLU A 238 -10.41 4.54 -1.82
CA GLU A 238 -10.31 3.09 -1.93
C GLU A 238 -11.62 2.43 -1.53
N LEU A 239 -12.08 1.47 -2.32
CA LEU A 239 -13.31 0.73 -2.11
C LEU A 239 -13.06 -0.76 -2.31
N ASP A 240 -13.22 -1.53 -1.25
CA ASP A 240 -13.08 -2.99 -1.24
C ASP A 240 -14.42 -3.65 -0.94
N TYR A 241 -14.78 -4.63 -1.74
CA TYR A 241 -15.87 -5.57 -1.50
C TYR A 241 -15.29 -6.95 -1.28
N ALA A 242 -15.83 -7.69 -0.33
CA ALA A 242 -15.47 -9.09 -0.14
C ALA A 242 -16.71 -9.92 0.21
N ALA A 243 -16.72 -11.14 -0.31
CA ALA A 243 -17.69 -12.18 0.05
C ALA A 243 -16.99 -13.52 0.14
N SER A 244 -17.40 -14.37 1.08
CA SER A 244 -16.85 -15.70 1.25
C SER A 244 -17.89 -16.69 1.71
N LEU A 245 -17.74 -17.92 1.26
CA LEU A 245 -18.50 -19.07 1.73
C LEU A 245 -17.50 -20.12 2.22
N LYS A 246 -17.65 -20.52 3.48
CA LYS A 246 -16.76 -21.46 4.16
C LYS A 246 -17.54 -22.67 4.64
N TYR A 247 -17.05 -23.83 4.27
CA TYR A 247 -17.49 -25.12 4.73
C TYR A 247 -16.53 -25.64 5.78
N GLU A 248 -17.07 -26.18 6.89
CA GLU A 248 -16.31 -26.84 7.93
C GLU A 248 -16.91 -28.19 8.26
N TRP A 249 -16.05 -29.20 8.38
CA TRP A 249 -16.42 -30.54 8.75
C TRP A 249 -15.49 -31.07 9.85
N ASN A 250 -16.02 -31.20 11.05
CA ASN A 250 -15.32 -31.69 12.22
C ASN A 250 -15.81 -33.09 12.54
N ARG A 251 -14.88 -34.04 12.60
CA ARG A 251 -15.19 -35.45 12.91
C ARG A 251 -14.10 -36.07 13.75
N ARG A 252 -14.56 -37.02 14.55
CA ARG A 252 -13.67 -37.89 15.31
C ARG A 252 -13.81 -39.32 14.78
N PHE A 253 -12.70 -39.87 14.30
CA PHE A 253 -12.56 -41.24 13.83
C PHE A 253 -11.73 -42.02 14.84
N LYS A 254 -12.37 -42.79 15.73
CA LYS A 254 -11.69 -43.45 16.86
C LYS A 254 -10.87 -42.42 17.68
N THR A 255 -9.58 -42.44 17.51
CA THR A 255 -8.60 -41.55 18.20
C THR A 255 -8.16 -40.34 17.39
N VAL A 256 -8.54 -40.27 16.10
CA VAL A 256 -8.15 -39.17 15.20
C VAL A 256 -9.26 -38.14 15.16
N ASN A 257 -8.93 -36.87 15.50
CA ASN A 257 -9.80 -35.74 15.24
C ASN A 257 -9.41 -35.13 13.89
N SER A 258 -10.36 -35.00 13.00
CA SER A 258 -10.23 -34.41 11.66
C SER A 258 -11.04 -33.12 11.62
N ASN A 259 -10.45 -32.06 11.09
CA ASN A 259 -11.08 -30.76 10.84
C ASN A 259 -10.76 -30.34 9.41
N LEU A 260 -11.71 -30.57 8.51
CA LEU A 260 -11.65 -30.12 7.13
C LEU A 260 -12.31 -28.76 6.98
N LYS A 261 -11.58 -27.81 6.41
CA LYS A 261 -12.08 -26.49 5.99
C LYS A 261 -11.92 -26.36 4.50
N ALA A 262 -12.94 -25.89 3.82
CA ALA A 262 -12.87 -25.53 2.41
C ALA A 262 -13.70 -24.28 2.18
N GLY A 263 -13.33 -23.47 1.18
CA GLY A 263 -14.11 -22.28 0.90
C GLY A 263 -13.78 -21.63 -0.42
N VAL A 264 -14.69 -20.74 -0.79
CA VAL A 264 -14.56 -19.83 -1.92
C VAL A 264 -14.63 -18.40 -1.39
N GLN A 265 -13.79 -17.53 -1.94
CA GLN A 265 -13.76 -16.12 -1.59
C GLN A 265 -13.69 -15.30 -2.87
N TRP A 266 -14.38 -14.18 -2.87
CA TRP A 266 -14.30 -13.16 -3.89
C TRP A 266 -13.97 -11.82 -3.22
N LYS A 267 -13.05 -11.08 -3.81
CA LYS A 267 -12.70 -9.72 -3.42
C LYS A 267 -12.63 -8.84 -4.65
N ALA A 268 -13.17 -7.64 -4.56
CA ALA A 268 -13.01 -6.59 -5.55
C ALA A 268 -12.39 -5.35 -4.89
N THR A 269 -11.34 -4.82 -5.49
CA THR A 269 -10.64 -3.61 -5.01
C THR A 269 -10.65 -2.58 -6.11
N GLY A 270 -11.03 -1.35 -5.79
CA GLY A 270 -11.07 -0.22 -6.70
C GLY A 270 -10.70 1.09 -6.03
N ASN A 271 -10.53 2.12 -6.84
CA ASN A 271 -10.38 3.50 -6.36
C ASN A 271 -11.31 4.41 -7.18
N VAL A 272 -12.14 5.18 -6.50
CA VAL A 272 -13.13 6.08 -7.09
C VAL A 272 -12.84 7.56 -6.81
N GLY A 273 -11.62 7.86 -6.36
CA GLY A 273 -11.14 9.22 -6.12
C GLY A 273 -10.87 9.99 -7.41
N GLU A 274 -10.94 11.32 -7.32
CA GLU A 274 -10.63 12.21 -8.45
C GLU A 274 -9.14 12.15 -8.85
N GLY A 275 -8.27 11.73 -7.92
CA GLY A 275 -6.85 11.54 -8.18
C GLY A 275 -5.97 12.72 -7.76
N GLU A 276 -4.87 12.88 -8.47
CA GLU A 276 -3.87 13.94 -8.21
C GLU A 276 -4.11 15.11 -9.16
N TYR A 277 -4.26 16.32 -8.61
CA TYR A 277 -4.38 17.55 -9.39
C TYR A 277 -4.02 18.78 -8.57
N TYR A 278 -3.78 19.91 -9.25
CA TYR A 278 -3.67 21.23 -8.63
C TYR A 278 -4.99 21.98 -8.81
N LYS A 279 -5.42 22.72 -7.78
CA LYS A 279 -6.64 23.53 -7.84
C LYS A 279 -6.56 24.58 -8.95
N ASP A 280 -5.40 25.23 -9.06
CA ASP A 280 -5.05 26.06 -10.19
C ASP A 280 -3.98 25.36 -11.02
N PRO A 281 -4.35 24.78 -12.17
CA PRO A 281 -3.38 24.07 -13.02
C PRO A 281 -2.26 24.98 -13.53
N SER A 282 -2.48 26.30 -13.65
CA SER A 282 -1.46 27.24 -14.13
C SER A 282 -0.31 27.42 -13.12
N LEU A 283 -0.54 27.10 -11.84
CA LEU A 283 0.44 27.16 -10.78
C LEU A 283 1.06 25.80 -10.44
N ALA A 284 0.74 24.75 -11.21
CA ALA A 284 1.36 23.46 -11.01
C ALA A 284 2.88 23.50 -11.29
N PRO A 285 3.73 22.84 -10.49
CA PRO A 285 5.17 22.84 -10.70
C PRO A 285 5.59 22.12 -11.98
N ASN A 286 6.84 22.34 -12.39
CA ASN A 286 7.40 21.81 -13.63
C ASN A 286 7.22 20.29 -13.78
N GLY A 287 6.86 19.87 -14.99
CA GLY A 287 6.66 18.46 -15.33
C GLY A 287 5.41 17.82 -14.74
N TYR A 288 4.59 18.57 -14.03
CA TYR A 288 3.36 18.05 -13.45
C TYR A 288 2.29 17.78 -14.53
N ARG A 289 1.59 16.66 -14.37
CA ARG A 289 0.35 16.32 -15.10
C ARG A 289 -0.65 15.73 -14.13
N PRO A 290 -1.96 16.00 -14.28
CA PRO A 290 -2.99 15.41 -13.44
C PRO A 290 -3.08 13.90 -13.67
N ARG A 291 -3.51 13.17 -12.62
CA ARG A 291 -3.67 11.72 -12.66
C ARG A 291 -5.02 11.34 -12.08
N PRO A 292 -6.05 11.14 -12.90
CA PRO A 292 -7.36 10.70 -12.43
C PRO A 292 -7.30 9.21 -12.03
N TYR A 293 -7.89 8.87 -10.86
CA TYR A 293 -7.95 7.48 -10.39
C TYR A 293 -9.20 6.75 -10.87
N THR A 294 -10.24 7.47 -11.25
CA THR A 294 -11.50 6.92 -11.78
C THR A 294 -11.35 6.14 -13.08
N THR A 295 -10.24 6.31 -13.79
CA THR A 295 -9.94 5.61 -15.05
C THR A 295 -9.46 4.18 -14.84
N TYR A 296 -9.07 3.80 -13.62
CA TYR A 296 -8.54 2.47 -13.36
C TYR A 296 -9.66 1.47 -13.05
N PRO A 297 -9.63 0.28 -13.68
CA PRO A 297 -10.65 -0.74 -13.46
C PRO A 297 -10.46 -1.42 -12.10
N TYR A 298 -11.56 -1.97 -11.57
CA TYR A 298 -11.48 -2.82 -10.40
C TYR A 298 -10.65 -4.07 -10.64
N MET A 299 -9.86 -4.44 -9.65
CA MET A 299 -9.17 -5.71 -9.58
C MET A 299 -10.06 -6.71 -8.81
N HIS A 300 -10.47 -7.79 -9.46
CA HIS A 300 -11.22 -8.85 -8.83
C HIS A 300 -10.29 -10.04 -8.53
N ASN A 301 -10.39 -10.60 -7.34
CA ASN A 301 -9.68 -11.80 -6.93
C ASN A 301 -10.68 -12.88 -6.50
N VAL A 302 -10.64 -14.01 -7.18
CA VAL A 302 -11.40 -15.21 -6.79
C VAL A 302 -10.43 -16.24 -6.23
N SER A 303 -10.76 -16.80 -5.09
CA SER A 303 -9.90 -17.76 -4.40
C SER A 303 -10.66 -19.00 -3.99
N LEU A 304 -10.01 -20.15 -4.13
CA LEU A 304 -10.46 -21.43 -3.62
C LEU A 304 -9.42 -21.96 -2.64
N TYR A 305 -9.85 -22.50 -1.52
CA TYR A 305 -8.92 -23.11 -0.57
C TYR A 305 -9.52 -24.37 0.06
N ALA A 306 -8.62 -25.26 0.46
CA ALA A 306 -8.92 -26.41 1.28
C ALA A 306 -7.78 -26.63 2.28
N GLU A 307 -8.13 -27.04 3.49
CA GLU A 307 -7.21 -27.29 4.59
C GLU A 307 -7.73 -28.41 5.46
N GLU A 308 -6.90 -29.40 5.72
CA GLU A 308 -7.18 -30.49 6.64
C GLU A 308 -6.26 -30.40 7.85
N SER A 309 -6.85 -30.48 9.04
CA SER A 309 -6.12 -30.54 10.31
C SER A 309 -6.45 -31.84 11.03
N LEU A 310 -5.43 -32.66 11.24
CA LEU A 310 -5.51 -33.93 11.95
C LEU A 310 -4.87 -33.81 13.33
N SER A 311 -5.53 -34.37 14.36
CA SER A 311 -4.97 -34.48 15.70
C SER A 311 -5.18 -35.90 16.22
N PHE A 312 -4.09 -36.59 16.54
CA PHE A 312 -4.13 -37.98 16.97
C PHE A 312 -3.00 -38.31 17.95
N PRO A 313 -3.21 -39.27 18.85
CA PRO A 313 -2.18 -39.76 19.76
C PRO A 313 -1.13 -40.60 19.03
N VAL A 314 0.12 -40.46 19.41
CA VAL A 314 1.26 -41.27 19.00
C VAL A 314 1.90 -41.81 20.30
N GLY A 315 1.54 -43.03 20.70
CA GLY A 315 1.85 -43.51 22.05
C GLY A 315 1.20 -42.65 23.13
N ASN A 316 2.01 -42.14 24.04
CA ASN A 316 1.57 -41.23 25.11
C ASN A 316 1.68 -39.73 24.71
N THR A 317 1.94 -39.47 23.46
CA THR A 317 2.13 -38.12 22.94
C THR A 317 0.97 -37.72 22.02
N MET A 318 0.86 -36.42 21.69
CA MET A 318 -0.16 -35.91 20.79
C MET A 318 0.48 -35.23 19.59
N LEU A 319 0.14 -35.68 18.40
CA LEU A 319 0.59 -35.07 17.15
C LEU A 319 -0.58 -34.36 16.46
N ARG A 320 -0.33 -33.11 16.05
CA ARG A 320 -1.23 -32.32 15.21
C ARG A 320 -0.54 -32.00 13.89
N LEU A 321 -1.21 -32.29 12.80
CA LEU A 321 -0.75 -31.99 11.44
C LEU A 321 -1.79 -31.11 10.76
N MET A 322 -1.34 -30.13 9.98
CA MET A 322 -2.19 -29.33 9.11
C MET A 322 -1.55 -29.27 7.73
N ALA A 323 -2.34 -29.56 6.71
CA ALA A 323 -1.98 -29.38 5.32
C ALA A 323 -3.08 -28.61 4.59
N GLY A 324 -2.70 -27.60 3.84
CA GLY A 324 -3.65 -26.76 3.12
C GLY A 324 -3.09 -26.25 1.80
N VAL A 325 -4.00 -25.89 0.92
CA VAL A 325 -3.68 -25.28 -0.37
C VAL A 325 -4.69 -24.18 -0.67
N ARG A 326 -4.20 -23.11 -1.27
CA ARG A 326 -5.00 -21.99 -1.76
C ARG A 326 -4.63 -21.70 -3.20
N TRP A 327 -5.65 -21.62 -4.05
CA TRP A 327 -5.57 -21.14 -5.41
C TRP A 327 -6.25 -19.78 -5.51
N GLU A 328 -5.67 -18.86 -6.26
CA GLU A 328 -6.22 -17.53 -6.49
C GLU A 328 -6.13 -17.17 -7.98
N HIS A 329 -7.15 -16.51 -8.48
CA HIS A 329 -7.20 -15.99 -9.84
C HIS A 329 -7.60 -14.52 -9.83
N LEU A 330 -6.80 -13.69 -10.54
CA LEU A 330 -7.02 -12.25 -10.67
C LEU A 330 -7.65 -11.93 -12.00
N PHE A 331 -8.71 -11.13 -11.95
CA PHE A 331 -9.34 -10.52 -13.11
C PHE A 331 -9.03 -9.02 -13.08
N ILE A 332 -8.25 -8.55 -14.05
CA ILE A 332 -7.87 -7.14 -14.17
C ILE A 332 -8.23 -6.71 -15.60
N LYS A 333 -9.33 -5.96 -15.74
CA LYS A 333 -9.83 -5.53 -17.06
C LYS A 333 -8.82 -4.64 -17.75
N GLY A 334 -8.66 -4.81 -19.06
CA GLY A 334 -7.80 -3.96 -19.89
C GLY A 334 -6.30 -4.20 -19.73
N THR A 335 -5.89 -5.27 -19.03
CA THR A 335 -4.48 -5.63 -18.87
C THR A 335 -4.15 -6.89 -19.67
N LYS A 336 -2.88 -7.03 -20.03
CA LYS A 336 -2.35 -8.19 -20.76
C LYS A 336 -1.42 -9.05 -19.88
N TYR A 337 -1.57 -8.96 -18.54
CA TYR A 337 -0.76 -9.77 -17.63
C TYR A 337 -0.96 -11.27 -17.89
N LYS A 338 0.16 -12.00 -17.96
CA LYS A 338 0.15 -13.45 -18.29
C LYS A 338 0.00 -14.34 -17.06
N ASN A 339 0.39 -13.85 -15.89
CA ASN A 339 0.48 -14.62 -14.66
C ASN A 339 -0.63 -14.24 -13.67
N LEU A 340 -1.86 -14.59 -13.98
CA LEU A 340 -3.03 -14.24 -13.16
C LEU A 340 -3.38 -15.28 -12.09
N ASN A 341 -2.73 -16.46 -12.13
CA ASN A 341 -2.99 -17.55 -11.21
C ASN A 341 -1.89 -17.70 -10.18
N THR A 342 -2.26 -18.01 -8.94
CA THR A 342 -1.32 -18.35 -7.88
C THR A 342 -1.72 -19.64 -7.19
N LEU A 343 -0.73 -20.35 -6.63
CA LEU A 343 -0.93 -21.54 -5.82
C LEU A 343 -0.06 -21.49 -4.58
N SER A 344 -0.69 -21.56 -3.41
CA SER A 344 -0.08 -21.33 -2.11
C SER A 344 -0.27 -22.54 -1.17
N PRO A 345 0.60 -23.57 -1.26
CA PRO A 345 0.57 -24.69 -0.34
C PRO A 345 1.14 -24.32 1.04
N ARG A 346 0.65 -25.02 2.07
CA ARG A 346 1.01 -24.80 3.47
C ARG A 346 1.01 -26.12 4.23
N PHE A 347 1.95 -26.23 5.15
CA PHE A 347 2.07 -27.37 6.05
C PHE A 347 2.48 -26.89 7.44
N ASN A 348 1.89 -27.45 8.47
CA ASN A 348 2.22 -27.19 9.86
C ASN A 348 2.12 -28.47 10.67
N ALA A 349 3.04 -28.66 11.62
CA ALA A 349 3.06 -29.79 12.53
C ALA A 349 3.35 -29.31 13.96
N ARG A 350 2.66 -29.85 14.93
CA ARG A 350 2.94 -29.67 16.35
C ARG A 350 2.90 -31.02 17.04
N TRP A 351 4.02 -31.38 17.64
CA TRP A 351 4.15 -32.62 18.41
C TRP A 351 4.33 -32.31 19.89
N GLN A 352 3.32 -32.62 20.67
CA GLN A 352 3.35 -32.51 22.13
C GLN A 352 3.96 -33.80 22.68
N LEU A 353 5.23 -33.74 23.03
CA LEU A 353 6.00 -34.91 23.52
C LEU A 353 5.55 -35.33 24.92
N ASN A 354 5.29 -34.37 25.79
CA ASN A 354 4.76 -34.55 27.13
C ASN A 354 4.10 -33.23 27.60
N GLU A 355 3.72 -33.14 28.86
CA GLU A 355 3.10 -31.93 29.43
C GLU A 355 4.01 -30.70 29.41
N HIS A 356 5.32 -30.92 29.31
CA HIS A 356 6.32 -29.87 29.42
C HIS A 356 6.93 -29.46 28.07
N ILE A 357 6.96 -30.33 27.07
CA ILE A 357 7.72 -30.11 25.84
C ILE A 357 6.84 -30.31 24.63
N ALA A 358 6.79 -29.31 23.75
CA ALA A 358 6.23 -29.39 22.42
C ALA A 358 7.23 -28.94 21.36
N ILE A 359 7.29 -29.65 20.25
CA ILE A 359 8.04 -29.27 19.04
C ILE A 359 7.03 -28.83 18.00
N ARG A 360 7.30 -27.75 17.31
CA ARG A 360 6.47 -27.26 16.22
C ARG A 360 7.32 -26.88 15.02
N GLY A 361 6.75 -27.08 13.83
CA GLY A 361 7.40 -26.68 12.59
C GLY A 361 6.38 -26.41 11.52
N GLY A 362 6.74 -25.57 10.59
CA GLY A 362 5.85 -25.20 9.51
C GLY A 362 6.59 -24.74 8.27
N TRP A 363 5.92 -24.91 7.15
CA TRP A 363 6.36 -24.42 5.85
C TRP A 363 5.16 -23.89 5.09
N ARG A 364 5.34 -22.75 4.43
CA ARG A 364 4.32 -22.15 3.58
C ARG A 364 4.91 -21.46 2.37
N THR A 365 4.09 -21.39 1.33
CA THR A 365 4.23 -20.42 0.25
C THR A 365 3.02 -19.51 0.27
N THR A 366 3.23 -18.22 0.13
CA THR A 366 2.17 -17.22 -0.04
C THR A 366 2.53 -16.24 -1.14
N GLU A 367 1.53 -15.81 -1.88
CA GLU A 367 1.71 -14.79 -2.90
C GLU A 367 1.22 -13.45 -2.36
N LYS A 368 1.94 -12.37 -2.68
CA LYS A 368 1.51 -10.99 -2.42
C LYS A 368 1.06 -10.36 -3.72
N LEU A 369 -0.21 -9.98 -3.75
CA LEU A 369 -0.79 -9.31 -4.91
C LEU A 369 -0.18 -7.92 -5.10
N PRO A 370 -0.05 -7.44 -6.35
CA PRO A 370 0.43 -6.10 -6.62
C PRO A 370 -0.60 -5.05 -6.16
N SER A 371 -0.11 -3.91 -5.73
CA SER A 371 -0.96 -2.75 -5.47
C SER A 371 -1.32 -2.04 -6.79
N PHE A 372 -2.32 -1.17 -6.75
CA PHE A 372 -2.67 -0.30 -7.89
C PHE A 372 -1.50 0.58 -8.31
N TYR A 373 -0.68 1.02 -7.37
CA TYR A 373 0.54 1.76 -7.66
C TYR A 373 1.51 0.98 -8.57
N THR A 374 1.59 -0.34 -8.40
CA THR A 374 2.41 -1.22 -9.24
C THR A 374 1.72 -1.60 -10.55
N LEU A 375 0.40 -1.86 -10.51
CA LEU A 375 -0.37 -2.25 -11.71
C LEU A 375 -0.57 -1.09 -12.67
N TYR A 376 -0.77 0.11 -12.14
CA TYR A 376 -1.10 1.31 -12.88
C TYR A 376 -0.08 2.42 -12.56
N PRO A 377 1.16 2.30 -13.04
CA PRO A 377 2.16 3.34 -12.81
C PRO A 377 1.69 4.69 -13.38
N LYS A 378 2.19 5.78 -12.80
CA LYS A 378 1.91 7.12 -13.29
C LYS A 378 2.45 7.26 -14.72
N GLN A 379 1.66 7.85 -15.61
CA GLN A 379 2.12 8.19 -16.95
C GLN A 379 3.22 9.25 -16.85
N GLU A 380 4.34 9.01 -17.51
CA GLU A 380 5.44 9.95 -17.60
C GLU A 380 5.41 10.67 -18.97
N TYR A 381 5.95 11.89 -18.98
CA TYR A 381 6.02 12.74 -20.16
C TYR A 381 7.47 13.10 -20.45
N ARG A 382 7.84 13.09 -21.71
CA ARG A 382 9.10 13.64 -22.20
C ARG A 382 8.85 15.07 -22.59
N ASP A 383 9.38 15.99 -21.83
CA ASP A 383 9.33 17.42 -22.11
C ASP A 383 10.73 17.87 -22.56
N ILE A 384 10.93 18.00 -23.85
CA ILE A 384 12.22 18.34 -24.46
C ILE A 384 12.13 19.73 -25.06
N GLN A 385 12.99 20.65 -24.61
CA GLN A 385 13.05 21.98 -25.15
C GLN A 385 13.55 21.95 -26.59
N THR A 386 12.75 22.44 -27.53
CA THR A 386 13.06 22.51 -28.96
C THR A 386 13.35 23.90 -29.48
N PHE A 387 12.93 24.90 -28.71
CA PHE A 387 13.25 26.31 -29.00
C PHE A 387 13.29 27.11 -27.70
N GLY A 388 14.17 28.09 -27.63
CA GLY A 388 14.22 29.02 -26.51
C GLY A 388 15.05 30.26 -26.84
N PHE A 389 14.57 31.41 -26.40
CA PHE A 389 15.33 32.64 -26.43
C PHE A 389 15.01 33.48 -25.19
N SER A 390 15.97 34.32 -24.82
CA SER A 390 15.81 35.26 -23.71
C SER A 390 15.73 36.67 -24.28
N TYR A 391 14.69 37.41 -23.91
CA TYR A 391 14.49 38.78 -24.27
C TYR A 391 14.64 39.67 -23.03
N ASN A 392 15.48 40.69 -23.16
CA ASN A 392 15.71 41.69 -22.08
C ASN A 392 16.08 41.14 -20.68
N LYS A 393 16.70 39.99 -20.58
CA LYS A 393 17.08 39.30 -19.33
C LYS A 393 15.91 38.98 -18.37
N ILE A 394 14.70 39.38 -18.68
CA ILE A 394 13.52 39.25 -17.81
C ILE A 394 12.47 38.31 -18.44
N GLU A 395 12.39 38.28 -19.78
CA GLU A 395 11.42 37.47 -20.48
C GLU A 395 12.13 36.40 -21.33
N SER A 396 11.80 35.18 -21.07
CA SER A 396 12.20 34.02 -21.86
C SER A 396 10.97 33.29 -22.35
N SER A 397 11.05 32.80 -23.58
CA SER A 397 10.00 31.94 -24.16
C SER A 397 10.62 30.65 -24.62
N TYR A 398 10.04 29.56 -24.20
CA TYR A 398 10.50 28.22 -24.52
C TYR A 398 9.37 27.42 -25.17
N ILE A 399 9.74 26.64 -26.17
CA ILE A 399 8.86 25.65 -26.79
C ILE A 399 9.38 24.27 -26.43
N TYR A 400 8.47 23.42 -25.99
CA TYR A 400 8.77 22.05 -25.63
C TYR A 400 8.04 21.09 -26.56
N TYR A 401 8.74 20.06 -27.00
CA TYR A 401 8.14 18.86 -27.52
C TYR A 401 7.75 17.99 -26.33
N SER A 402 6.46 17.81 -26.13
CA SER A 402 5.90 16.93 -25.10
C SER A 402 5.43 15.63 -25.73
N GLN A 403 5.92 14.51 -25.22
CA GLN A 403 5.47 13.19 -25.65
C GLN A 403 5.07 12.38 -24.41
N PRO A 404 3.80 11.95 -24.33
CA PRO A 404 3.40 11.00 -23.32
C PRO A 404 4.02 9.65 -23.64
N TYR A 405 4.71 9.05 -22.67
CA TYR A 405 5.10 7.66 -22.77
C TYR A 405 4.54 6.88 -21.60
N THR A 406 3.83 5.82 -21.92
CA THR A 406 3.28 4.95 -20.90
C THR A 406 4.42 4.15 -20.31
N LEU A 407 4.56 4.18 -19.01
CA LEU A 407 5.28 3.14 -18.30
C LEU A 407 4.66 1.82 -18.73
N LEU A 408 5.39 1.08 -19.54
CA LEU A 408 4.89 -0.15 -20.12
C LEU A 408 4.46 -1.07 -18.98
N HIS A 409 3.20 -1.49 -19.00
CA HIS A 409 2.80 -2.62 -18.19
C HIS A 409 3.72 -3.78 -18.49
N ASN A 410 4.45 -4.23 -17.51
CA ASN A 410 5.23 -5.44 -17.69
C ASN A 410 4.28 -6.64 -17.72
N GLU A 411 3.85 -7.06 -18.90
CA GLU A 411 2.94 -8.20 -19.09
C GLU A 411 3.48 -9.50 -18.47
N ASN A 412 4.79 -9.59 -18.29
CA ASN A 412 5.48 -10.72 -17.68
C ASN A 412 5.67 -10.58 -16.18
N LEU A 413 5.18 -9.49 -15.57
CA LEU A 413 5.26 -9.29 -14.12
C LEU A 413 4.67 -10.50 -13.41
N ARG A 414 5.43 -11.08 -12.50
CA ARG A 414 5.02 -12.20 -11.66
C ARG A 414 4.73 -11.71 -10.25
N TRP A 415 3.81 -12.38 -9.57
CA TRP A 415 3.47 -12.01 -8.21
C TRP A 415 4.62 -12.32 -7.27
N GLN A 416 4.86 -11.43 -6.31
CA GLN A 416 5.85 -11.64 -5.28
C GLN A 416 5.47 -12.87 -4.46
N ARG A 417 6.41 -13.81 -4.32
CA ARG A 417 6.23 -15.07 -3.59
C ARG A 417 7.06 -15.09 -2.31
N ASN A 418 6.41 -15.38 -1.20
CA ASN A 418 7.06 -15.52 0.09
C ASN A 418 7.04 -16.98 0.53
N GLN A 419 8.21 -17.55 0.75
CA GLN A 419 8.42 -18.89 1.29
C GLN A 419 8.91 -18.75 2.73
N ASN A 420 8.19 -19.33 3.67
CA ASN A 420 8.53 -19.29 5.09
C ASN A 420 8.70 -20.73 5.58
N SER A 421 9.77 -20.97 6.34
CA SER A 421 10.00 -22.19 7.10
C SER A 421 10.30 -21.82 8.53
N GLU A 422 9.74 -22.54 9.48
CA GLU A 422 10.00 -22.34 10.89
C GLU A 422 10.10 -23.65 11.63
N LEU A 423 10.93 -23.68 12.67
CA LEU A 423 11.04 -24.77 13.63
C LEU A 423 11.14 -24.17 15.02
N GLY A 424 10.35 -24.66 15.94
CA GLY A 424 10.33 -24.15 17.30
C GLY A 424 10.19 -25.25 18.34
N ILE A 425 10.59 -24.91 19.54
CA ILE A 425 10.40 -25.73 20.74
C ILE A 425 9.78 -24.86 21.82
N ASP A 426 8.71 -25.36 22.43
CA ASP A 426 8.05 -24.76 23.58
C ASP A 426 8.31 -25.65 24.79
N VAL A 427 8.83 -25.07 25.86
CA VAL A 427 9.18 -25.79 27.10
C VAL A 427 8.50 -25.11 28.29
N HIS A 428 7.85 -25.91 29.12
CA HIS A 428 7.23 -25.49 30.35
C HIS A 428 7.92 -26.20 31.54
N ILE A 429 8.72 -25.47 32.31
CA ILE A 429 9.40 -26.01 33.50
C ILE A 429 8.85 -25.28 34.72
N ALA A 430 8.22 -26.03 35.61
CA ALA A 430 7.48 -25.48 36.74
C ALA A 430 6.45 -24.43 36.25
N ARG A 431 6.67 -23.16 36.56
CA ARG A 431 5.80 -22.05 36.14
C ARG A 431 6.45 -21.15 35.05
N THR A 432 7.64 -21.52 34.59
CA THR A 432 8.37 -20.81 33.53
C THR A 432 8.00 -21.35 32.17
N ARG A 433 7.67 -20.48 31.24
CA ARG A 433 7.44 -20.81 29.83
C ARG A 433 8.61 -20.31 29.00
N ILE A 434 9.18 -21.18 28.19
CA ILE A 434 10.25 -20.86 27.25
C ILE A 434 9.76 -21.23 25.85
N SER A 435 9.84 -20.31 24.91
CA SER A 435 9.58 -20.56 23.49
C SER A 435 10.81 -20.12 22.69
N LEU A 436 11.37 -21.03 21.92
CA LEU A 436 12.48 -20.76 21.01
C LEU A 436 12.05 -21.13 19.60
N VAL A 437 12.24 -20.22 18.65
CA VAL A 437 11.85 -20.40 17.25
C VAL A 437 12.98 -19.97 16.34
N GLY A 438 13.40 -20.84 15.44
CA GLY A 438 14.26 -20.51 14.31
C GLY A 438 13.42 -20.38 13.04
N TYR A 439 13.71 -19.39 12.19
CA TYR A 439 12.99 -19.19 10.95
C TYR A 439 13.91 -18.91 9.77
N PHE A 440 13.41 -19.28 8.58
CA PHE A 440 14.02 -18.99 7.29
C PHE A 440 12.93 -18.51 6.33
N ASN A 441 13.04 -17.26 5.88
CA ASN A 441 12.09 -16.62 4.98
C ASN A 441 12.81 -16.23 3.69
N ARG A 442 12.23 -16.57 2.55
CA ARG A 442 12.72 -16.19 1.23
C ARG A 442 11.62 -15.50 0.45
N THR A 443 11.80 -14.21 0.18
CA THR A 443 10.94 -13.46 -0.72
C THR A 443 11.52 -13.57 -2.12
N LYS A 444 10.81 -14.22 -3.01
CA LYS A 444 11.13 -14.32 -4.44
C LYS A 444 10.35 -13.28 -5.21
N LEU A 445 10.95 -12.73 -6.27
CA LEU A 445 10.29 -11.81 -7.19
C LEU A 445 9.68 -10.58 -6.49
N PRO A 446 10.37 -9.93 -5.52
CA PRO A 446 9.86 -8.70 -4.94
C PRO A 446 9.62 -7.67 -6.05
N TYR A 447 8.60 -6.83 -5.87
CA TYR A 447 8.35 -5.75 -6.82
C TYR A 447 9.43 -4.69 -6.72
N LYS A 448 9.95 -4.29 -7.88
CA LYS A 448 10.88 -3.17 -8.04
C LYS A 448 10.53 -2.37 -9.28
N TYR A 449 11.17 -1.23 -9.45
CA TYR A 449 11.16 -0.48 -10.69
C TYR A 449 12.50 -0.66 -11.40
N ALA A 450 12.45 -1.02 -12.67
CA ALA A 450 13.63 -1.11 -13.54
C ALA A 450 13.62 0.07 -14.51
N SER A 451 14.77 0.70 -14.65
CA SER A 451 14.96 1.81 -15.60
C SER A 451 15.73 1.34 -16.82
N THR A 452 15.29 1.75 -17.98
CA THR A 452 15.98 1.58 -19.26
C THR A 452 16.21 2.94 -19.90
N TYR A 453 17.19 3.02 -20.79
CA TYR A 453 17.49 4.24 -21.53
C TYR A 453 17.46 3.92 -23.02
N THR A 454 16.75 4.77 -23.79
CA THR A 454 16.66 4.65 -25.24
C THR A 454 17.19 5.93 -25.89
N PRO A 455 17.98 5.84 -26.97
CA PRO A 455 18.37 7.03 -27.73
C PRO A 455 17.13 7.70 -28.32
N PHE A 456 17.11 9.01 -28.29
CA PHE A 456 16.03 9.82 -28.81
C PHE A 456 16.60 11.02 -29.56
N SER A 457 16.23 11.19 -30.82
CA SER A 457 16.64 12.32 -31.67
C SER A 457 15.49 13.29 -31.81
N TYR A 458 15.78 14.57 -31.78
CA TYR A 458 14.80 15.65 -31.89
C TYR A 458 15.42 16.88 -32.56
N ASP A 459 14.59 17.70 -33.20
CA ASP A 459 15.02 18.93 -33.83
C ASP A 459 14.94 20.11 -32.88
N VAL A 460 16.00 20.87 -32.80
CA VAL A 460 16.08 22.16 -32.12
C VAL A 460 16.04 23.27 -33.15
N LEU A 461 15.12 24.20 -33.00
CA LEU A 461 15.02 25.37 -33.84
C LEU A 461 15.98 26.46 -33.39
N GLN A 462 16.63 27.10 -34.35
CA GLN A 462 17.51 28.22 -34.12
C GLN A 462 16.98 29.47 -34.85
N LEU A 463 17.42 30.61 -34.42
CA LEU A 463 17.16 31.87 -35.11
C LEU A 463 17.90 31.83 -36.45
N PRO A 464 17.25 32.21 -37.57
CA PRO A 464 17.91 32.34 -38.87
C PRO A 464 19.05 33.36 -38.83
N ASP A 465 20.08 33.12 -39.63
CA ASP A 465 21.19 34.07 -39.77
C ASP A 465 20.69 35.45 -40.15
N GLY A 466 21.16 36.48 -39.43
CA GLY A 466 20.76 37.87 -39.66
C GLY A 466 19.35 38.22 -39.15
N PHE A 467 18.63 37.28 -38.49
CA PHE A 467 17.35 37.61 -37.88
C PHE A 467 17.53 38.53 -36.71
N THR A 468 16.85 39.68 -36.74
CA THR A 468 16.83 40.62 -35.63
C THR A 468 15.55 40.44 -34.86
N MET A 469 15.69 40.16 -33.57
CA MET A 469 14.54 40.01 -32.66
C MET A 469 13.76 41.31 -32.56
N PRO A 470 12.45 41.30 -32.77
CA PRO A 470 11.62 42.49 -32.60
C PRO A 470 11.67 43.02 -31.18
N THR A 471 11.38 44.33 -31.02
CA THR A 471 11.36 44.97 -29.72
C THR A 471 10.25 44.45 -28.81
N ASN A 472 9.13 44.02 -29.42
CA ASN A 472 7.98 43.49 -28.71
C ASN A 472 7.50 42.19 -29.41
N PRO A 473 8.23 41.08 -29.25
CA PRO A 473 7.99 39.85 -29.99
C PRO A 473 6.72 39.14 -29.55
N GLN A 474 5.93 38.74 -30.52
CA GLN A 474 4.91 37.71 -30.33
C GLN A 474 5.39 36.41 -30.94
N ILE A 475 5.15 35.31 -30.23
CA ILE A 475 5.57 33.97 -30.61
C ILE A 475 4.34 33.08 -30.75
N ASN A 476 4.35 32.28 -31.78
CA ASN A 476 3.36 31.25 -32.02
C ASN A 476 4.07 29.95 -32.39
N VAL A 477 3.51 28.81 -32.01
CA VAL A 477 4.02 27.49 -32.35
C VAL A 477 2.91 26.68 -33.02
N ASP A 478 3.26 25.99 -34.08
CA ASP A 478 2.43 24.95 -34.66
C ASP A 478 2.57 23.69 -33.79
N ASN A 479 1.51 23.29 -33.12
CA ASN A 479 1.53 22.20 -32.15
C ASN A 479 1.84 20.83 -32.79
N GLN A 480 1.67 20.66 -34.11
CA GLN A 480 1.94 19.39 -34.80
C GLN A 480 3.35 19.33 -35.35
N THR A 481 3.80 20.42 -36.01
CA THR A 481 5.09 20.44 -36.69
C THR A 481 6.23 20.98 -35.85
N GLY A 482 5.92 21.68 -34.78
CA GLY A 482 6.89 22.39 -33.91
C GLY A 482 7.46 23.65 -34.55
N MET A 483 6.95 24.08 -35.72
CA MET A 483 7.41 25.30 -36.36
C MET A 483 7.06 26.51 -35.48
N VAL A 484 8.05 27.33 -35.21
CA VAL A 484 7.92 28.56 -34.45
C VAL A 484 7.87 29.75 -35.39
N TYR A 485 6.96 30.66 -35.12
CA TYR A 485 6.77 31.90 -35.82
C TYR A 485 6.94 33.08 -34.90
N ILE A 486 7.70 34.07 -35.33
CA ILE A 486 7.93 35.31 -34.56
C ILE A 486 7.49 36.52 -35.38
N ARG A 487 6.81 37.46 -34.76
CA ARG A 487 6.50 38.78 -35.33
C ARG A 487 6.67 39.91 -34.31
N ASP A 488 6.85 41.13 -34.79
CA ASP A 488 6.64 42.30 -33.97
C ASP A 488 5.15 42.49 -33.71
N ASN A 489 4.80 42.93 -32.48
CA ASN A 489 3.40 43.18 -32.11
C ASN A 489 2.69 44.19 -33.03
N ALA A 490 3.47 45.14 -33.55
CA ALA A 490 3.02 46.15 -34.52
C ALA A 490 2.93 45.63 -35.99
N SER A 491 3.40 44.41 -36.26
CA SER A 491 3.46 43.82 -37.62
C SER A 491 2.40 42.74 -37.80
N SER A 492 1.85 42.64 -39.00
CA SER A 492 1.00 41.53 -39.38
C SER A 492 1.78 40.33 -39.97
N TYR A 493 3.06 40.48 -40.21
CA TYR A 493 3.88 39.44 -40.86
C TYR A 493 4.56 38.54 -39.82
N TRP A 494 4.40 37.23 -39.99
CA TRP A 494 5.02 36.18 -39.17
C TRP A 494 6.26 35.63 -39.90
N THR A 495 7.41 35.65 -39.25
CA THR A 495 8.65 35.06 -39.76
C THR A 495 8.83 33.67 -39.17
N PRO A 496 8.95 32.61 -39.99
CA PRO A 496 9.21 31.29 -39.52
C PRO A 496 10.65 31.13 -39.02
N MET A 497 10.84 30.35 -37.96
CA MET A 497 12.14 29.91 -37.48
C MET A 497 12.42 28.53 -38.07
N ASP A 498 12.99 28.48 -39.27
CA ASP A 498 13.11 27.27 -40.06
C ASP A 498 14.50 26.62 -40.00
N VAL A 499 15.45 27.21 -39.30
CA VAL A 499 16.78 26.64 -39.09
C VAL A 499 16.70 25.52 -38.05
N LYS A 500 16.90 24.28 -38.49
CA LYS A 500 16.82 23.08 -37.65
C LYS A 500 18.20 22.49 -37.45
N VAL A 501 18.47 22.13 -36.19
CA VAL A 501 19.65 21.34 -35.79
C VAL A 501 19.15 20.11 -35.07
N THR A 502 19.44 18.94 -35.63
CA THR A 502 19.08 17.68 -34.96
C THR A 502 19.99 17.42 -33.78
N ASP A 503 19.40 17.25 -32.64
CA ASP A 503 20.05 16.91 -31.41
C ASP A 503 19.64 15.52 -30.91
N GLN A 504 20.39 14.97 -29.98
CA GLN A 504 20.18 13.60 -29.50
C GLN A 504 20.34 13.50 -27.99
N THR A 505 19.49 12.75 -27.34
CA THR A 505 19.55 12.49 -25.91
C THR A 505 19.19 11.03 -25.60
N PHE A 506 19.43 10.59 -24.38
CA PHE A 506 18.88 9.35 -23.86
C PHE A 506 17.67 9.63 -23.00
N VAL A 507 16.59 8.94 -23.27
CA VAL A 507 15.35 9.05 -22.50
C VAL A 507 15.23 7.86 -21.55
N LYS A 508 15.06 8.18 -20.28
CA LYS A 508 14.83 7.19 -19.22
C LYS A 508 13.38 6.73 -19.26
N SER A 509 13.18 5.43 -19.26
CA SER A 509 11.89 4.78 -19.09
C SER A 509 11.95 3.88 -17.87
N THR A 510 10.95 3.96 -17.00
CA THR A 510 10.90 3.17 -15.76
C THR A 510 9.65 2.30 -15.79
N SER A 511 9.77 1.02 -15.54
CA SER A 511 8.65 0.08 -15.51
C SER A 511 8.68 -0.79 -14.25
N PRO A 512 7.51 -1.24 -13.74
CA PRO A 512 7.46 -2.25 -12.72
C PRO A 512 8.10 -3.55 -13.21
N ASP A 513 8.91 -4.17 -12.36
CA ASP A 513 9.62 -5.40 -12.64
C ASP A 513 9.75 -6.26 -11.37
N ASN A 514 10.27 -7.46 -11.52
CA ASN A 514 10.58 -8.35 -10.42
C ASN A 514 12.06 -8.26 -10.05
N GLY A 515 12.32 -8.00 -8.78
CA GLY A 515 13.67 -8.01 -8.22
C GLY A 515 14.17 -9.41 -7.91
N MET A 516 15.41 -9.47 -7.46
CA MET A 516 16.05 -10.67 -6.98
C MET A 516 15.61 -11.01 -5.55
N ASP A 517 15.97 -12.19 -5.10
CA ASP A 517 15.51 -12.73 -3.82
C ASP A 517 15.98 -11.92 -2.60
N VAL A 518 15.09 -11.82 -1.62
CA VAL A 518 15.43 -11.33 -0.28
C VAL A 518 15.36 -12.51 0.69
N ILE A 519 16.45 -12.78 1.38
CA ILE A 519 16.54 -13.86 2.35
C ILE A 519 16.58 -13.25 3.75
N ARG A 520 15.71 -13.76 4.63
CA ARG A 520 15.70 -13.43 6.06
C ARG A 520 15.77 -14.70 6.86
N ARG A 521 16.65 -14.77 7.83
CA ARG A 521 16.77 -15.88 8.77
C ARG A 521 17.04 -15.34 10.16
N GLY A 522 16.57 -16.04 11.16
CA GLY A 522 16.77 -15.59 12.53
C GLY A 522 16.26 -16.59 13.55
N ALA A 523 16.38 -16.18 14.79
CA ALA A 523 15.86 -16.90 15.94
C ALA A 523 15.19 -15.92 16.90
N GLU A 524 14.12 -16.36 17.54
CA GLU A 524 13.37 -15.62 18.53
C GLU A 524 13.25 -16.47 19.79
N MET A 525 13.45 -15.87 20.95
CA MET A 525 13.31 -16.51 22.25
C MET A 525 12.42 -15.66 23.15
N ILE A 526 11.44 -16.29 23.76
CA ILE A 526 10.57 -15.68 24.75
C ILE A 526 10.65 -16.54 26.02
N VAL A 527 10.93 -15.88 27.14
CA VAL A 527 10.92 -16.53 28.47
C VAL A 527 10.00 -15.75 29.38
N ASP A 528 8.87 -16.37 29.74
CA ASP A 528 7.94 -15.86 30.76
C ASP A 528 8.25 -16.52 32.09
N PHE A 529 8.72 -15.74 33.06
CA PHE A 529 8.97 -16.22 34.42
C PHE A 529 7.68 -16.16 35.26
N PRO A 530 7.58 -16.99 36.30
CA PRO A 530 6.44 -16.89 37.19
C PRO A 530 6.48 -15.57 37.99
N GLU A 531 5.32 -15.13 38.45
CA GLU A 531 5.22 -14.00 39.37
C GLU A 531 5.94 -14.31 40.68
N ILE A 532 6.82 -13.41 41.09
CA ILE A 532 7.41 -13.40 42.43
C ILE A 532 6.38 -12.81 43.39
N THR A 533 5.58 -13.67 44.00
CA THR A 533 4.40 -13.33 44.76
C THR A 533 4.64 -12.27 45.89
N PRO A 534 5.75 -12.29 46.64
CA PRO A 534 5.98 -11.30 47.69
C PRO A 534 6.08 -9.85 47.20
N ILE A 535 6.62 -9.66 45.99
CA ILE A 535 6.82 -8.33 45.39
C ILE A 535 5.86 -8.08 44.22
N ARG A 536 4.96 -9.03 43.90
CA ARG A 536 3.99 -8.98 42.81
C ARG A 536 4.62 -8.57 41.47
N THR A 537 5.81 -9.09 41.18
CA THR A 537 6.59 -8.76 40.00
C THR A 537 6.77 -9.97 39.13
N GLN A 538 6.49 -9.82 37.84
CA GLN A 538 6.72 -10.81 36.82
C GLN A 538 7.80 -10.31 35.84
N PHE A 539 8.73 -11.19 35.49
CA PHE A 539 9.74 -10.92 34.48
C PHE A 539 9.38 -11.62 33.16
N ARG A 540 9.64 -10.93 32.07
CA ARG A 540 9.62 -11.50 30.75
C ARG A 540 10.90 -11.09 30.02
N LEU A 541 11.50 -12.05 29.33
CA LEU A 541 12.67 -11.83 28.48
C LEU A 541 12.26 -12.14 27.04
N ASP A 542 12.37 -11.16 26.17
CA ASP A 542 12.21 -11.29 24.73
C ASP A 542 13.57 -11.02 24.07
N ALA A 543 14.07 -11.97 23.29
CA ALA A 543 15.30 -11.83 22.55
C ALA A 543 15.06 -12.24 21.09
N SER A 544 15.61 -11.47 20.16
CA SER A 544 15.52 -11.80 18.73
C SER A 544 16.84 -11.54 18.04
N TYR A 545 17.17 -12.40 17.09
CA TYR A 545 18.27 -12.23 16.15
C TYR A 545 17.72 -12.35 14.74
N ALA A 546 17.99 -11.37 13.91
CA ALA A 546 17.56 -11.36 12.51
C ALA A 546 18.74 -11.02 11.58
N TYR A 547 18.87 -11.80 10.54
CA TYR A 547 19.82 -11.57 9.46
C TYR A 547 19.04 -11.42 8.16
N THR A 548 19.28 -10.34 7.43
CA THR A 548 18.65 -10.09 6.12
C THR A 548 19.71 -9.95 5.05
N LYS A 549 19.55 -10.70 3.97
CA LYS A 549 20.40 -10.62 2.77
C LYS A 549 19.53 -10.21 1.59
N TYR A 550 19.90 -9.11 0.95
CA TYR A 550 19.35 -8.67 -0.32
C TYR A 550 20.29 -9.15 -1.43
N ILE A 551 19.75 -9.93 -2.36
CA ILE A 551 20.49 -10.42 -3.52
C ILE A 551 19.94 -9.67 -4.72
N ASP A 552 20.72 -8.77 -5.29
CA ASP A 552 20.34 -8.11 -6.55
C ASP A 552 21.58 -8.02 -7.45
N ASN A 553 21.73 -9.02 -8.32
CA ASN A 553 22.78 -9.09 -9.35
C ASN A 553 22.26 -8.52 -10.68
N SER A 554 21.12 -7.84 -10.69
CA SER A 554 20.60 -7.22 -11.90
C SER A 554 21.49 -6.04 -12.31
N LEU A 555 21.63 -5.87 -13.61
CA LEU A 555 22.34 -4.72 -14.15
C LEU A 555 21.48 -3.47 -13.94
N SER A 556 22.08 -2.43 -13.39
CA SER A 556 21.48 -1.10 -13.31
C SER A 556 22.09 -0.23 -14.40
N TYR A 557 21.21 0.44 -15.14
CA TYR A 557 21.61 1.38 -16.18
C TYR A 557 21.51 2.79 -15.59
N TYR A 558 22.52 3.61 -15.84
CA TYR A 558 22.49 5.02 -15.51
C TYR A 558 23.05 5.84 -16.67
N TYR A 559 22.47 7.00 -16.88
CA TYR A 559 22.93 7.98 -17.84
C TYR A 559 23.63 9.09 -17.08
N GLN A 560 24.90 9.27 -17.39
CA GLN A 560 25.66 10.41 -16.87
C GLN A 560 25.36 11.62 -17.74
N ASN A 561 24.64 12.58 -17.22
CA ASN A 561 24.45 13.86 -17.90
C ASN A 561 25.81 14.49 -18.14
N GLY A 562 26.24 14.53 -19.37
CA GLY A 562 27.45 15.24 -19.77
C GLY A 562 27.26 16.73 -19.60
N TRP A 563 28.30 17.39 -19.19
CA TRP A 563 28.31 18.79 -18.83
C TRP A 563 28.17 19.73 -20.02
N SER A 564 28.26 19.26 -21.22
CA SER A 564 28.08 20.09 -22.39
C SER A 564 27.34 19.34 -23.50
N HIS A 565 26.31 19.94 -23.98
CA HIS A 565 25.55 19.53 -25.17
C HIS A 565 26.27 19.90 -26.49
N THR A 566 27.59 20.08 -26.46
CA THR A 566 28.29 20.82 -27.50
C THR A 566 28.62 20.04 -28.76
N SER A 567 28.52 18.72 -28.77
CA SER A 567 28.63 17.96 -30.02
C SER A 567 28.04 16.57 -29.94
N LEU A 568 27.43 16.11 -30.99
CA LEU A 568 27.00 14.72 -31.20
C LEU A 568 28.12 13.71 -30.97
N ALA A 569 29.34 14.05 -31.33
CA ALA A 569 30.51 13.23 -31.11
C ALA A 569 30.81 12.97 -29.63
N ASN A 570 30.64 13.97 -28.77
CA ASN A 570 30.82 13.82 -27.32
C ASN A 570 29.69 13.04 -26.67
N ARG A 571 28.50 13.01 -27.25
CA ARG A 571 27.37 12.25 -26.75
C ARG A 571 27.44 10.76 -27.08
N SER A 572 28.05 10.38 -28.18
CA SER A 572 28.27 8.98 -28.53
C SER A 572 29.18 8.25 -27.55
N TYR A 573 29.94 8.98 -26.75
CA TYR A 573 30.77 8.42 -25.66
C TYR A 573 30.04 8.39 -24.30
N GLN A 574 28.87 9.01 -24.19
CA GLN A 574 28.02 8.92 -23.01
C GLN A 574 27.18 7.64 -23.11
N TYR A 575 27.84 6.54 -22.86
CA TYR A 575 27.16 5.27 -22.79
C TYR A 575 26.35 5.17 -21.50
N VAL A 576 25.31 4.37 -21.57
CA VAL A 576 24.60 3.95 -20.36
C VAL A 576 25.57 3.12 -19.54
N GLY A 577 25.97 3.64 -18.39
CA GLY A 577 26.82 2.91 -17.46
C GLY A 577 26.11 1.65 -16.95
N ILE A 578 26.81 0.54 -16.94
CA ILE A 578 26.32 -0.71 -16.39
C ILE A 578 26.95 -0.87 -15.01
N TYR A 579 26.10 -0.92 -13.99
CA TYR A 579 26.52 -1.13 -12.62
C TYR A 579 26.04 -2.49 -12.14
N ALA A 580 26.95 -3.35 -11.69
CA ALA A 580 26.61 -4.61 -11.06
C ALA A 580 26.39 -4.35 -9.56
N ASN A 581 25.15 -4.48 -9.11
CA ASN A 581 24.83 -4.40 -7.70
C ASN A 581 25.35 -5.66 -6.99
N GLY A 582 26.22 -5.46 -6.02
CA GLY A 582 26.65 -6.52 -5.11
C GLY A 582 25.59 -6.86 -4.05
N ASP A 583 25.86 -7.88 -3.28
CA ASP A 583 25.02 -8.24 -2.14
C ASP A 583 25.06 -7.15 -1.06
N ASN A 584 23.89 -6.62 -0.70
CA ASN A 584 23.77 -5.78 0.48
C ASN A 584 23.47 -6.64 1.70
N LEU A 585 24.33 -6.56 2.70
CA LEU A 585 24.20 -7.27 3.96
C LEU A 585 23.81 -6.31 5.06
N SER A 586 22.68 -6.55 5.72
CA SER A 586 22.36 -5.86 6.96
C SER A 586 22.08 -6.86 8.08
N THR A 587 22.68 -6.62 9.23
CA THR A 587 22.44 -7.37 10.47
C THR A 587 21.90 -6.41 11.52
N THR A 588 20.78 -6.74 12.10
CA THR A 588 20.24 -6.05 13.28
C THR A 588 20.19 -7.04 14.43
N ALA A 589 20.76 -6.67 15.55
CA ALA A 589 20.60 -7.35 16.83
C ALA A 589 19.80 -6.41 17.74
N ASN A 590 18.66 -6.87 18.25
CA ASN A 590 17.85 -6.21 19.26
C ASN A 590 17.95 -6.94 20.59
#